data_42931ef3457f04a1ebf38ae8de422852
#
_entry.id   42931ef3457f04a1ebf38ae8de422852
#
_cell.length_a   1.000
_cell.length_b   1.000
_cell.length_c   1.000
_cell.angle_alpha   90.00
_cell.angle_beta   90.00
_cell.angle_gamma   90.00
#
_symmetry.space_group_name_H-M   'P 1'
#
loop_
_entity.id
_entity.type
_entity.pdbx_description
1 polymer ?
#
loop_
_entity_poly.entity_id
_entity_poly.type
_entity_poly.pdbx_seq_one_letter_code
_entity_poly.pdbx_strand_id
1 'polypeptide(L)'
;MKLAVCLHGYCGTVSTGDFTTSDLGFKHLQETVVSKCDSVDFYVHCWQPEFEKQIETMYSPKSTLFENQIDFDKVCQKSGIYQNYIDELFQRSKTMYKNATASRILSFYYSRVASLNLAFNKDYDCILTTRFDISARGGSSVNQIKFDPTNDMDFLYTAEWNQKNVGYGDMWFFG
;
A
#
# COMPACT_ATOMS: atom_id res chain seq x y z
N MET A 1 -21.90 -3.88 -3.10
CA MET A 1 -20.57 -4.48 -2.88
C MET A 1 -20.03 -4.03 -1.54
N LYS A 2 -19.58 -4.95 -0.73
CA LYS A 2 -18.91 -4.74 0.55
C LYS A 2 -17.39 -4.84 0.34
N LEU A 3 -16.66 -3.75 0.55
CA LEU A 3 -15.24 -3.62 0.23
C LEU A 3 -14.37 -3.49 1.48
N ALA A 4 -13.24 -4.21 1.52
CA ALA A 4 -12.15 -3.92 2.43
C ALA A 4 -11.09 -3.06 1.71
N VAL A 5 -10.68 -1.94 2.29
CA VAL A 5 -9.57 -1.11 1.82
C VAL A 5 -8.39 -1.26 2.77
N CYS A 6 -7.33 -1.90 2.31
CA CYS A 6 -6.11 -2.16 3.06
C CYS A 6 -5.03 -1.13 2.70
N LEU A 7 -4.85 -0.15 3.58
CA LEU A 7 -3.85 0.91 3.43
C LEU A 7 -2.52 0.50 4.05
N HIS A 8 -1.42 0.82 3.39
CA HIS A 8 -0.10 0.43 3.86
C HIS A 8 1.00 1.44 3.57
N GLY A 9 2.05 1.43 4.40
CA GLY A 9 3.26 2.22 4.20
C GLY A 9 3.39 3.45 5.08
N TYR A 10 3.99 4.51 4.52
CA TYR A 10 4.12 5.81 5.16
C TYR A 10 2.94 6.70 4.80
N CYS A 11 2.46 7.45 5.78
CA CYS A 11 1.29 8.34 5.62
C CYS A 11 1.63 9.83 5.62
N GLY A 12 2.83 10.23 6.05
CA GLY A 12 3.22 11.64 6.12
C GLY A 12 4.72 11.84 6.19
N THR A 13 5.12 13.10 6.34
CA THR A 13 6.51 13.51 6.54
C THR A 13 6.72 13.93 7.99
N VAL A 14 7.35 13.08 8.78
CA VAL A 14 7.55 13.28 10.24
C VAL A 14 8.26 14.59 10.56
N SER A 15 9.32 14.92 9.83
CA SER A 15 10.13 16.12 10.10
C SER A 15 9.38 17.44 9.94
N THR A 16 8.31 17.46 9.14
CA THR A 16 7.51 18.66 8.88
C THR A 16 6.08 18.55 9.40
N GLY A 17 5.66 17.38 9.88
CA GLY A 17 4.25 17.11 10.20
C GLY A 17 3.33 17.15 8.96
N ASP A 18 3.91 17.12 7.75
CA ASP A 18 3.15 17.22 6.51
C ASP A 18 2.37 15.93 6.23
N PHE A 19 1.06 16.07 6.18
CA PHE A 19 0.10 14.99 5.94
C PHE A 19 -0.68 15.17 4.63
N THR A 20 -0.33 16.18 3.82
CA THR A 20 -1.04 16.59 2.61
C THR A 20 -1.22 15.45 1.61
N THR A 21 -0.24 14.57 1.47
CA THR A 21 -0.32 13.44 0.53
C THR A 21 -1.39 12.43 0.93
N SER A 22 -1.56 12.16 2.21
CA SER A 22 -2.62 11.30 2.73
C SER A 22 -4.00 11.93 2.64
N ASP A 23 -4.11 13.25 2.85
CA ASP A 23 -5.36 14.00 2.63
C ASP A 23 -5.83 13.87 1.18
N LEU A 24 -4.92 14.04 0.22
CA LEU A 24 -5.23 13.88 -1.21
C LEU A 24 -5.60 12.43 -1.54
N GLY A 25 -4.89 11.46 -0.99
CA GLY A 25 -5.20 10.04 -1.14
C GLY A 25 -6.57 9.68 -0.59
N PHE A 26 -6.92 10.20 0.59
CA PHE A 26 -8.24 10.00 1.20
C PHE A 26 -9.36 10.55 0.33
N LYS A 27 -9.23 11.81 -0.13
CA LYS A 27 -10.22 12.41 -1.05
C LYS A 27 -10.40 11.59 -2.31
N HIS A 28 -9.30 11.15 -2.91
CA HIS A 28 -9.35 10.30 -4.10
C HIS A 28 -10.09 8.98 -3.82
N LEU A 29 -9.81 8.30 -2.70
CA LEU A 29 -10.53 7.09 -2.31
C LEU A 29 -12.02 7.34 -2.08
N GLN A 30 -12.38 8.45 -1.43
CA GLN A 30 -13.79 8.80 -1.22
C GLN A 30 -14.52 8.99 -2.56
N GLU A 31 -13.92 9.72 -3.51
CA GLU A 31 -14.54 10.04 -4.80
C GLU A 31 -14.58 8.85 -5.77
N THR A 32 -13.55 8.02 -5.79
CA THR A 32 -13.39 7.00 -6.84
C THR A 32 -13.71 5.58 -6.41
N VAL A 33 -13.73 5.29 -5.11
CA VAL A 33 -13.93 3.96 -4.56
C VAL A 33 -15.12 3.93 -3.61
N VAL A 34 -15.06 4.69 -2.50
CA VAL A 34 -16.07 4.64 -1.43
C VAL A 34 -17.45 4.98 -1.95
N SER A 35 -17.54 6.03 -2.79
CA SER A 35 -18.82 6.48 -3.39
C SER A 35 -19.52 5.44 -4.28
N LYS A 36 -18.82 4.35 -4.63
CA LYS A 36 -19.33 3.31 -5.53
C LYS A 36 -19.70 2.00 -4.82
N CYS A 37 -19.47 1.91 -3.52
CA CYS A 37 -19.69 0.70 -2.72
C CYS A 37 -20.84 0.89 -1.72
N ASP A 38 -21.54 -0.19 -1.37
CA ASP A 38 -22.58 -0.18 -0.36
C ASP A 38 -22.01 0.01 1.04
N SER A 39 -20.84 -0.58 1.28
CA SER A 39 -20.09 -0.41 2.52
C SER A 39 -18.58 -0.56 2.29
N VAL A 40 -17.80 0.23 3.01
CA VAL A 40 -16.33 0.18 2.95
C VAL A 40 -15.77 0.17 4.36
N ASP A 41 -14.87 -0.77 4.61
CA ASP A 41 -14.13 -0.88 5.85
C ASP A 41 -12.64 -0.67 5.58
N PHE A 42 -12.00 0.19 6.37
CA PHE A 42 -10.58 0.45 6.25
C PHE A 42 -9.77 -0.40 7.24
N TYR A 43 -8.62 -0.88 6.75
CA TYR A 43 -7.60 -1.61 7.51
C TYR A 43 -6.25 -0.95 7.26
N VAL A 44 -5.50 -0.69 8.31
CA VAL A 44 -4.33 0.18 8.21
C VAL A 44 -3.11 -0.49 8.82
N HIS A 45 -2.04 -0.57 8.04
CA HIS A 45 -0.68 -0.74 8.55
C HIS A 45 0.14 0.51 8.23
N CYS A 46 0.74 1.13 9.24
CA CYS A 46 1.53 2.34 9.06
C CYS A 46 2.86 2.28 9.84
N TRP A 47 3.94 2.68 9.17
CA TRP A 47 5.29 2.78 9.75
C TRP A 47 5.50 4.04 10.62
N GLN A 48 4.45 4.79 10.90
CA GLN A 48 4.53 6.09 11.56
C GLN A 48 3.51 6.18 12.71
N PRO A 49 3.84 5.60 13.90
CA PRO A 49 2.95 5.64 15.07
C PRO A 49 2.54 7.06 15.48
N GLU A 50 3.38 8.05 15.22
CA GLU A 50 3.13 9.46 15.51
C GLU A 50 1.90 10.03 14.77
N PHE A 51 1.46 9.42 13.68
CA PHE A 51 0.27 9.82 12.92
C PHE A 51 -0.97 8.98 13.21
N GLU A 52 -0.92 8.05 14.18
CA GLU A 52 -2.03 7.15 14.52
C GLU A 52 -3.35 7.89 14.69
N LYS A 53 -3.38 8.91 15.53
CA LYS A 53 -4.58 9.67 15.81
C LYS A 53 -5.17 10.38 14.58
N GLN A 54 -4.31 10.91 13.69
CA GLN A 54 -4.76 11.55 12.44
C GLN A 54 -5.38 10.52 11.51
N ILE A 55 -4.75 9.36 11.36
CA ILE A 55 -5.25 8.26 10.53
C ILE A 55 -6.57 7.71 11.08
N GLU A 56 -6.66 7.48 12.38
CA GLU A 56 -7.90 7.01 13.02
C GLU A 56 -9.06 8.00 12.82
N THR A 57 -8.78 9.30 12.95
CA THR A 57 -9.78 10.35 12.73
C THR A 57 -10.23 10.40 11.28
N MET A 58 -9.30 10.27 10.32
CA MET A 58 -9.56 10.42 8.89
C MET A 58 -10.29 9.22 8.30
N TYR A 59 -9.79 8.00 8.57
CA TYR A 59 -10.28 6.79 7.93
C TYR A 59 -11.26 5.99 8.79
N SER A 60 -11.32 6.24 10.09
CA SER A 60 -12.13 5.45 11.06
C SER A 60 -11.95 3.93 10.85
N PRO A 61 -10.70 3.42 10.84
CA PRO A 61 -10.42 2.06 10.43
C PRO A 61 -10.98 1.04 11.42
N LYS A 62 -11.38 -0.12 10.92
CA LYS A 62 -11.83 -1.26 11.75
C LYS A 62 -10.71 -1.91 12.53
N SER A 63 -9.50 -1.90 11.99
CA SER A 63 -8.32 -2.43 12.64
C SER A 63 -7.07 -1.74 12.12
N THR A 64 -6.11 -1.53 13.01
CA THR A 64 -4.86 -0.83 12.73
C THR A 64 -3.67 -1.59 13.29
N LEU A 65 -2.52 -1.41 12.65
CA LEU A 65 -1.22 -1.77 13.18
C LEU A 65 -0.25 -0.62 12.87
N PHE A 66 0.13 0.12 13.92
CA PHE A 66 1.15 1.16 13.85
C PHE A 66 2.43 0.67 14.51
N GLU A 67 3.52 0.72 13.80
CA GLU A 67 4.82 0.28 14.31
C GLU A 67 5.97 1.08 13.70
N ASN A 68 7.10 1.13 14.40
CA ASN A 68 8.29 1.73 13.85
C ASN A 68 8.84 0.91 12.67
N GLN A 69 9.43 1.60 11.70
CA GLN A 69 10.05 0.95 10.55
C GLN A 69 11.07 -0.10 10.99
N ILE A 70 10.87 -1.34 10.55
CA ILE A 70 11.81 -2.44 10.76
C ILE A 70 13.08 -2.19 9.94
N ASP A 71 14.24 -2.39 10.57
CA ASP A 71 15.53 -2.40 9.88
C ASP A 71 15.73 -3.74 9.15
N PHE A 72 15.23 -3.80 7.92
CA PHE A 72 15.29 -5.01 7.11
C PHE A 72 16.72 -5.38 6.68
N ASP A 73 17.64 -4.43 6.66
CA ASP A 73 19.05 -4.72 6.38
C ASP A 73 19.64 -5.58 7.51
N LYS A 74 19.34 -5.25 8.77
CA LYS A 74 19.71 -6.10 9.90
C LYS A 74 19.01 -7.46 9.92
N VAL A 75 17.74 -7.51 9.53
CA VAL A 75 16.98 -8.77 9.43
C VAL A 75 17.63 -9.69 8.40
N CYS A 76 17.95 -9.17 7.22
CA CYS A 76 18.61 -9.92 6.15
C CYS A 76 20.01 -10.42 6.56
N GLN A 77 20.80 -9.57 7.20
CA GLN A 77 22.14 -9.95 7.68
C GLN A 77 22.10 -11.09 8.72
N LYS A 78 21.07 -11.12 9.58
CA LYS A 78 20.91 -12.16 10.60
C LYS A 78 20.43 -13.49 10.03
N SER A 79 19.61 -13.47 8.99
CA SER A 79 18.95 -14.67 8.49
C SER A 79 19.85 -15.57 7.63
N GLY A 80 20.97 -15.04 7.09
CA GLY A 80 21.96 -15.78 6.28
C GLY A 80 21.44 -16.49 5.02
N ILE A 81 20.14 -16.78 5.00
CA ILE A 81 19.46 -17.59 3.97
C ILE A 81 19.17 -16.76 2.70
N TYR A 82 19.07 -15.45 2.86
CA TYR A 82 18.61 -14.56 1.79
C TYR A 82 19.74 -13.76 1.11
N GLN A 83 20.97 -13.85 1.58
CA GLN A 83 22.01 -12.95 1.10
C GLN A 83 22.21 -13.07 -0.41
N ASN A 84 22.37 -14.29 -0.92
CA ASN A 84 22.58 -14.52 -2.37
C ASN A 84 21.36 -14.10 -3.21
N TYR A 85 20.14 -14.37 -2.72
CA TYR A 85 18.91 -14.00 -3.41
C TYR A 85 18.67 -12.49 -3.40
N ILE A 86 18.95 -11.85 -2.27
CA ILE A 86 18.88 -10.39 -2.13
C ILE A 86 19.95 -9.72 -2.97
N ASP A 87 21.16 -10.23 -3.02
CA ASP A 87 22.24 -9.71 -3.86
C ASP A 87 21.90 -9.83 -5.36
N GLU A 88 21.28 -10.93 -5.78
CA GLU A 88 20.79 -11.07 -7.15
C GLU A 88 19.65 -10.11 -7.48
N LEU A 89 18.65 -9.97 -6.59
CA LEU A 89 17.60 -8.97 -6.71
C LEU A 89 18.17 -7.55 -6.70
N PHE A 90 19.20 -7.29 -5.89
CA PHE A 90 19.91 -6.03 -5.84
C PHE A 90 20.64 -5.70 -7.13
N GLN A 91 21.34 -6.66 -7.73
CA GLN A 91 22.01 -6.46 -9.00
C GLN A 91 21.00 -6.18 -10.12
N ARG A 92 19.88 -6.91 -10.15
CA ARG A 92 18.78 -6.66 -11.08
C ARG A 92 18.09 -5.30 -10.85
N SER A 93 17.88 -4.90 -9.58
CA SER A 93 17.23 -3.64 -9.25
C SER A 93 18.12 -2.41 -9.47
N LYS A 94 19.45 -2.51 -9.27
CA LYS A 94 20.39 -1.42 -9.57
C LYS A 94 20.40 -1.02 -11.03
N THR A 95 20.15 -1.95 -11.93
CA THR A 95 20.05 -1.67 -13.37
C THR A 95 18.70 -1.06 -13.75
N MET A 96 17.64 -1.32 -13.00
CA MET A 96 16.26 -0.89 -13.31
C MET A 96 15.79 0.30 -12.44
N TYR A 97 16.22 0.37 -11.19
CA TYR A 97 15.80 1.39 -10.24
C TYR A 97 17.00 1.84 -9.40
N LYS A 98 17.63 2.94 -9.79
CA LYS A 98 18.84 3.49 -9.15
C LYS A 98 18.74 3.68 -7.62
N ASN A 99 17.54 3.69 -7.05
CA ASN A 99 17.27 3.93 -5.63
C ASN A 99 16.51 2.79 -4.93
N ALA A 100 16.26 1.64 -5.57
CA ALA A 100 15.64 0.51 -4.90
C ALA A 100 16.66 -0.20 -4.03
N THR A 101 16.36 -0.34 -2.74
CA THR A 101 17.15 -1.15 -1.80
C THR A 101 16.34 -2.37 -1.37
N ALA A 102 16.98 -3.46 -0.96
CA ALA A 102 16.29 -4.63 -0.45
C ALA A 102 15.39 -4.24 0.73
N SER A 103 15.90 -3.38 1.61
CA SER A 103 15.14 -2.86 2.75
C SER A 103 13.84 -2.18 2.32
N ARG A 104 13.85 -1.36 1.27
CA ARG A 104 12.64 -0.71 0.75
C ARG A 104 11.64 -1.72 0.17
N ILE A 105 12.14 -2.70 -0.57
CA ILE A 105 11.30 -3.74 -1.18
C ILE A 105 10.65 -4.57 -0.07
N LEU A 106 11.41 -5.05 0.90
CA LEU A 106 10.91 -5.85 2.02
C LEU A 106 9.95 -5.05 2.91
N SER A 107 10.27 -3.80 3.21
CA SER A 107 9.40 -2.89 3.94
C SER A 107 8.05 -2.73 3.26
N PHE A 108 8.06 -2.56 1.95
CA PHE A 108 6.85 -2.41 1.15
C PHE A 108 5.98 -3.68 1.20
N TYR A 109 6.55 -4.86 0.95
CA TYR A 109 5.81 -6.12 0.98
C TYR A 109 5.32 -6.46 2.37
N TYR A 110 6.14 -6.27 3.40
CA TYR A 110 5.74 -6.49 4.79
C TYR A 110 4.53 -5.63 5.15
N SER A 111 4.60 -4.33 4.90
CA SER A 111 3.54 -3.40 5.22
C SER A 111 2.23 -3.74 4.50
N ARG A 112 2.31 -4.15 3.23
CA ARG A 112 1.15 -4.62 2.46
C ARG A 112 0.54 -5.88 3.07
N VAL A 113 1.36 -6.90 3.34
CA VAL A 113 0.89 -8.15 3.94
C VAL A 113 0.30 -7.91 5.33
N ALA A 114 0.92 -7.04 6.13
CA ALA A 114 0.40 -6.68 7.44
C ALA A 114 -1.01 -6.06 7.36
N SER A 115 -1.23 -5.12 6.43
CA SER A 115 -2.56 -4.52 6.24
C SER A 115 -3.60 -5.52 5.74
N LEU A 116 -3.22 -6.41 4.82
CA LEU A 116 -4.09 -7.47 4.30
C LEU A 116 -4.49 -8.47 5.40
N ASN A 117 -3.55 -8.84 6.27
CA ASN A 117 -3.82 -9.76 7.39
C ASN A 117 -4.85 -9.21 8.38
N LEU A 118 -4.97 -7.89 8.53
CA LEU A 118 -6.01 -7.28 9.36
C LEU A 118 -7.42 -7.52 8.80
N ALA A 119 -7.55 -7.61 7.46
CA ALA A 119 -8.80 -7.90 6.77
C ALA A 119 -9.02 -9.40 6.52
N PHE A 120 -8.02 -10.24 6.73
CA PHE A 120 -8.06 -11.66 6.39
C PHE A 120 -9.16 -12.40 7.15
N ASN A 121 -9.80 -13.36 6.49
CA ASN A 121 -10.95 -14.15 7.01
C ASN A 121 -12.19 -13.29 7.38
N LYS A 122 -12.31 -12.09 6.83
CA LYS A 122 -13.54 -11.29 6.91
C LYS A 122 -14.37 -11.50 5.64
N ASP A 123 -15.66 -11.27 5.79
CA ASP A 123 -16.62 -11.44 4.70
C ASP A 123 -16.71 -10.14 3.87
N TYR A 124 -15.94 -10.08 2.78
CA TYR A 124 -15.92 -9.00 1.79
C TYR A 124 -16.08 -9.56 0.39
N ASP A 125 -16.79 -8.81 -0.46
CA ASP A 125 -16.92 -9.13 -1.88
C ASP A 125 -15.63 -8.83 -2.64
N CYS A 126 -14.83 -7.88 -2.14
CA CYS A 126 -13.57 -7.45 -2.77
C CYS A 126 -12.61 -6.86 -1.73
N ILE A 127 -11.31 -7.00 -1.98
CA ILE A 127 -10.24 -6.36 -1.19
C ILE A 127 -9.42 -5.46 -2.10
N LEU A 128 -9.36 -4.17 -1.78
CA LEU A 128 -8.45 -3.21 -2.40
C LEU A 128 -7.26 -2.98 -1.49
N THR A 129 -6.04 -3.20 -1.98
CA THR A 129 -4.82 -2.77 -1.28
C THR A 129 -4.18 -1.60 -1.99
N THR A 130 -3.82 -0.56 -1.25
CA THR A 130 -3.20 0.65 -1.79
C THR A 130 -2.39 1.41 -0.73
N ARG A 131 -1.63 2.41 -1.20
CA ARG A 131 -0.84 3.30 -0.34
C ARG A 131 -1.66 4.53 0.06
N PHE A 132 -1.20 5.22 1.12
CA PHE A 132 -1.80 6.48 1.56
C PHE A 132 -1.64 7.62 0.53
N ASP A 133 -0.53 7.63 -0.23
CA ASP A 133 -0.19 8.67 -1.19
C ASP A 133 -0.76 8.44 -2.61
N ILE A 134 -1.79 7.58 -2.71
CA ILE A 134 -2.49 7.39 -3.99
C ILE A 134 -3.04 8.73 -4.50
N SER A 135 -2.90 9.01 -5.80
CA SER A 135 -3.30 10.29 -6.42
C SER A 135 -2.52 11.54 -6.00
N ALA A 136 -1.67 11.49 -4.97
CA ALA A 136 -0.98 12.66 -4.43
C ALA A 136 0.16 13.21 -5.32
N ARG A 137 0.61 12.46 -6.31
CA ARG A 137 1.69 12.89 -7.20
C ARG A 137 1.15 13.46 -8.52
N GLY A 138 0.87 14.76 -8.48
CA GLY A 138 0.91 15.63 -9.65
C GLY A 138 -0.02 15.28 -10.81
N GLY A 139 -1.31 15.13 -10.59
CA GLY A 139 -2.32 15.21 -11.65
C GLY A 139 -2.22 14.20 -12.81
N SER A 140 -1.30 13.26 -12.75
CA SER A 140 -1.22 12.21 -13.76
C SER A 140 -2.28 11.16 -13.49
N SER A 141 -3.09 10.87 -14.50
CA SER A 141 -4.10 9.79 -14.49
C SER A 141 -3.53 8.41 -14.12
N VAL A 142 -2.23 8.26 -14.11
CA VAL A 142 -1.49 7.01 -13.82
C VAL A 142 -1.57 6.56 -12.37
N ASN A 143 -1.72 7.51 -11.42
CA ASN A 143 -1.79 7.19 -9.99
C ASN A 143 -3.24 7.08 -9.48
N GLN A 144 -4.22 7.19 -10.37
CA GLN A 144 -5.63 7.11 -10.00
C GLN A 144 -6.11 5.67 -10.01
N ILE A 145 -6.86 5.31 -8.98
CA ILE A 145 -7.56 4.02 -8.95
C ILE A 145 -8.76 4.11 -9.89
N LYS A 146 -8.81 3.23 -10.87
CA LYS A 146 -9.97 3.04 -11.76
C LYS A 146 -10.82 1.88 -11.21
N PHE A 147 -11.47 2.12 -10.10
CA PHE A 147 -12.33 1.11 -9.47
C PHE A 147 -13.71 1.10 -10.12
N ASP A 148 -14.15 -0.09 -10.54
CA ASP A 148 -15.49 -0.34 -11.05
C ASP A 148 -16.09 -1.57 -10.34
N PRO A 149 -17.14 -1.38 -9.52
CA PRO A 149 -17.77 -2.49 -8.78
C PRO A 149 -18.52 -3.49 -9.66
N THR A 150 -18.68 -3.21 -10.95
CA THR A 150 -19.31 -4.14 -11.91
C THR A 150 -18.31 -5.11 -12.55
N ASN A 151 -17.01 -4.93 -12.29
CA ASN A 151 -15.99 -5.85 -12.73
C ASN A 151 -16.19 -7.25 -12.09
N ASP A 152 -15.77 -8.27 -12.81
CA ASP A 152 -15.72 -9.62 -12.27
C ASP A 152 -14.59 -9.74 -11.23
N MET A 153 -14.95 -9.90 -9.96
CA MET A 153 -14.00 -9.93 -8.83
C MET A 153 -13.26 -11.27 -8.69
N ASP A 154 -13.51 -12.24 -9.57
CA ASP A 154 -12.67 -13.44 -9.69
C ASP A 154 -11.30 -13.14 -10.34
N PHE A 155 -11.10 -11.92 -10.82
CA PHE A 155 -9.84 -11.46 -11.41
C PHE A 155 -9.12 -10.42 -10.52
N LEU A 156 -7.79 -10.47 -10.53
CA LEU A 156 -6.95 -9.46 -9.89
C LEU A 156 -6.73 -8.27 -10.84
N TYR A 157 -7.16 -7.09 -10.42
CA TYR A 157 -6.97 -5.83 -11.13
C TYR A 157 -5.79 -5.06 -10.56
N THR A 158 -4.96 -4.49 -11.42
CA THR A 158 -3.77 -3.72 -11.05
C THR A 158 -3.65 -2.45 -11.87
N ALA A 159 -2.82 -1.51 -11.42
CA ALA A 159 -2.48 -0.33 -12.20
C ALA A 159 -1.83 -0.72 -13.53
N GLU A 160 -2.31 -0.19 -14.64
CA GLU A 160 -1.79 -0.45 -16.00
C GLU A 160 -0.35 0.04 -16.18
N TRP A 161 -0.04 1.19 -15.59
CA TRP A 161 1.29 1.76 -15.67
C TRP A 161 2.29 0.95 -14.83
N ASN A 162 3.53 0.97 -15.23
CA ASN A 162 4.61 0.20 -14.60
C ASN A 162 4.49 -1.33 -14.72
N GLN A 163 3.63 -1.82 -15.60
CA GLN A 163 3.63 -3.21 -16.02
C GLN A 163 4.79 -3.43 -17.01
N LYS A 164 5.94 -3.79 -16.46
CA LYS A 164 7.10 -4.24 -17.25
C LYS A 164 7.21 -5.75 -17.12
N ASN A 165 8.05 -6.36 -17.95
CA ASN A 165 8.27 -7.82 -17.99
C ASN A 165 8.75 -8.44 -16.64
N VAL A 166 8.72 -7.69 -15.56
CA VAL A 166 9.26 -8.06 -14.23
C VAL A 166 8.24 -7.94 -13.09
N GLY A 167 6.97 -7.65 -13.36
CA GLY A 167 5.95 -7.59 -12.31
C GLY A 167 4.84 -6.59 -12.56
N TYR A 168 3.88 -6.57 -11.65
CA TYR A 168 2.73 -5.69 -11.67
C TYR A 168 3.05 -4.36 -10.99
N GLY A 169 2.28 -3.31 -11.33
CA GLY A 169 2.35 -2.02 -10.66
C GLY A 169 2.10 -2.14 -9.16
N ASP A 170 2.81 -1.35 -8.37
CA ASP A 170 2.86 -1.47 -6.92
C ASP A 170 1.89 -0.56 -6.15
N MET A 171 1.15 0.31 -6.86
CA MET A 171 0.34 1.35 -6.22
C MET A 171 -0.98 0.84 -5.65
N TRP A 172 -1.66 -0.04 -6.39
CA TRP A 172 -2.93 -0.61 -5.95
C TRP A 172 -3.25 -1.93 -6.66
N PHE A 173 -4.01 -2.77 -5.96
CA PHE A 173 -4.61 -4.01 -6.48
C PHE A 173 -6.01 -4.17 -5.89
N PHE A 174 -6.93 -4.77 -6.62
CA PHE A 174 -8.19 -5.24 -6.08
C PHE A 174 -8.68 -6.52 -6.80
N GLY A 175 -9.47 -7.35 -6.08
CA GLY A 175 -10.10 -8.58 -6.52
C GLY A 175 -10.80 -9.26 -5.37
#